data_109dbfb722ab137063ecf453f875dabe
#
_entry.id   109dbfb722ab137063ecf453f875dabe
#
_cell.length_a   1.000
_cell.length_b   1.000
_cell.length_c   1.000
_cell.angle_alpha   90.00
_cell.angle_beta   90.00
_cell.angle_gamma   90.00
#
_symmetry.space_group_name_H-M   'P 1'
#
loop_
_entity.id
_entity.type
_entity.pdbx_description
1 polymer ?
#
loop_
_entity_poly.entity_id
_entity_poly.type
_entity_poly.pdbx_seq_one_letter_code
_entity_poly.pdbx_strand_id
1 'polypeptide(L)'
;MIGFAEKVLAYTAGLDQARFVADGLTYDATLRNLELIGEAATHVPDVIRAANPQVPWRLIIATRNRLIHGYLGIDNDTLWSIVVSDIPGLITGLRTLKDAAS
;
A
#
# COMPACT_ATOMS: atom_id res chain seq x y z
N MET A 1 3.31 7.00 -6.41
CA MET A 1 2.51 6.21 -5.43
C MET A 1 1.29 5.55 -6.04
N ILE A 2 0.49 6.28 -6.81
CA ILE A 2 -0.72 5.73 -7.44
C ILE A 2 -0.40 4.50 -8.30
N GLY A 3 0.66 4.58 -9.10
CA GLY A 3 1.06 3.47 -9.96
C GLY A 3 1.39 2.19 -9.20
N PHE A 4 2.07 2.28 -8.07
CA PHE A 4 2.37 1.12 -7.23
C PHE A 4 1.10 0.53 -6.62
N ALA A 5 0.19 1.38 -6.17
CA ALA A 5 -1.09 0.93 -5.60
C ALA A 5 -1.96 0.26 -6.66
N GLU A 6 -2.00 0.80 -7.86
CA GLU A 6 -2.72 0.19 -8.98
C GLU A 6 -2.14 -1.18 -9.34
N LYS A 7 -0.81 -1.35 -9.30
CA LYS A 7 -0.17 -2.66 -9.51
C LYS A 7 -0.61 -3.67 -8.45
N VAL A 8 -0.69 -3.26 -7.19
CA VAL A 8 -1.17 -4.15 -6.12
C VAL A 8 -2.57 -4.66 -6.44
N LEU A 9 -3.48 -3.77 -6.83
CA LEU A 9 -4.84 -4.17 -7.19
C LEU A 9 -4.85 -5.08 -8.42
N ALA A 10 -4.04 -4.78 -9.43
CA ALA A 10 -3.97 -5.60 -10.63
C ALA A 10 -3.45 -7.01 -10.34
N TYR A 11 -2.41 -7.13 -9.52
CA TYR A 11 -1.83 -8.43 -9.17
C TYR A 11 -2.78 -9.29 -8.34
N THR A 12 -3.62 -8.66 -7.52
CA THR A 12 -4.51 -9.37 -6.59
C THR A 12 -5.96 -9.50 -7.10
N ALA A 13 -6.27 -8.93 -8.25
CA ALA A 13 -7.61 -8.96 -8.82
C ALA A 13 -8.10 -10.40 -9.01
N GLY A 14 -9.32 -10.68 -8.52
CA GLY A 14 -9.93 -12.00 -8.64
C GLY A 14 -9.37 -13.07 -7.69
N LEU A 15 -8.40 -12.73 -6.85
CA LEU A 15 -7.85 -13.65 -5.87
C LEU A 15 -8.58 -13.54 -4.53
N ASP A 16 -8.68 -14.66 -3.82
CA ASP A 16 -8.97 -14.66 -2.39
C ASP A 16 -7.64 -14.73 -1.60
N GLN A 17 -7.73 -14.65 -0.29
CA GLN A 17 -6.52 -14.66 0.55
C GLN A 17 -5.70 -15.93 0.36
N ALA A 18 -6.35 -17.09 0.29
CA ALA A 18 -5.66 -18.38 0.16
C ALA A 18 -4.87 -18.46 -1.15
N ARG A 19 -5.47 -18.02 -2.25
CA ARG A 19 -4.80 -17.99 -3.55
C ARG A 19 -3.68 -17.00 -3.61
N PHE A 20 -3.88 -15.83 -3.01
CA PHE A 20 -2.85 -14.79 -2.91
C PHE A 20 -1.61 -15.32 -2.19
N VAL A 21 -1.79 -15.94 -1.04
CA VAL A 21 -0.68 -16.49 -0.24
C VAL A 21 0.01 -17.65 -0.96
N ALA A 22 -0.75 -18.46 -1.70
CA ALA A 22 -0.22 -19.61 -2.43
C ALA A 22 0.55 -19.23 -3.70
N ASP A 23 0.28 -18.05 -4.26
CA ASP A 23 0.99 -17.57 -5.46
C ASP A 23 2.20 -16.76 -5.04
N GLY A 24 3.36 -17.41 -4.92
CA GLY A 24 4.59 -16.78 -4.44
C GLY A 24 5.02 -15.57 -5.26
N LEU A 25 4.86 -15.62 -6.58
CA LEU A 25 5.24 -14.52 -7.45
C LEU A 25 4.36 -13.28 -7.19
N THR A 26 3.04 -13.48 -7.14
CA THR A 26 2.09 -12.41 -6.85
C THR A 26 2.29 -11.87 -5.44
N TYR A 27 2.50 -12.75 -4.47
CA TYR A 27 2.76 -12.39 -3.08
C TYR A 27 3.99 -11.47 -2.99
N ASP A 28 5.12 -11.91 -3.55
CA ASP A 28 6.37 -11.15 -3.49
C ASP A 28 6.27 -9.82 -4.24
N ALA A 29 5.64 -9.80 -5.40
CA ALA A 29 5.44 -8.56 -6.16
C ALA A 29 4.57 -7.57 -5.41
N THR A 30 3.54 -8.05 -4.72
CA THR A 30 2.66 -7.21 -3.89
C THR A 30 3.43 -6.60 -2.73
N LEU A 31 4.22 -7.40 -2.00
CA LEU A 31 5.05 -6.90 -0.90
C LEU A 31 6.02 -5.82 -1.39
N ARG A 32 6.65 -6.04 -2.53
CA ARG A 32 7.59 -5.07 -3.09
C ARG A 32 6.91 -3.75 -3.40
N ASN A 33 5.71 -3.78 -3.98
CA ASN A 33 4.97 -2.55 -4.28
C ASN A 33 4.48 -1.84 -3.02
N LEU A 34 4.10 -2.58 -1.97
CA LEU A 34 3.76 -1.98 -0.68
C LEU A 34 4.97 -1.26 -0.07
N GLU A 35 6.16 -1.84 -0.17
CA GLU A 35 7.40 -1.18 0.26
C GLU A 35 7.63 0.12 -0.53
N LEU A 36 7.46 0.08 -1.84
CA LEU A 36 7.66 1.26 -2.71
C LEU A 36 6.66 2.37 -2.41
N ILE A 37 5.41 2.02 -2.11
CA ILE A 37 4.40 2.99 -1.69
C ILE A 37 4.84 3.67 -0.39
N GLY A 38 5.25 2.89 0.60
CA GLY A 38 5.70 3.42 1.88
C GLY A 38 6.96 4.28 1.74
N GLU A 39 7.92 3.85 0.93
CA GLU A 39 9.13 4.62 0.65
C GLU A 39 8.78 5.97 0.04
N ALA A 40 7.90 5.99 -0.97
CA ALA A 40 7.45 7.24 -1.58
C ALA A 40 6.74 8.14 -0.56
N ALA A 41 5.96 7.56 0.36
CA ALA A 41 5.27 8.33 1.40
C ALA A 41 6.24 9.03 2.35
N THR A 42 7.39 8.41 2.64
CA THR A 42 8.39 9.03 3.52
C THR A 42 9.00 10.29 2.91
N HIS A 43 8.96 10.44 1.61
CA HIS A 43 9.49 11.61 0.90
C HIS A 43 8.47 12.73 0.71
N VAL A 44 7.21 12.51 1.10
CA VAL A 44 6.21 13.58 1.07
C VAL A 44 6.43 14.51 2.27
N PRO A 45 6.53 15.83 2.06
CA PRO A 45 6.73 16.78 3.16
C PRO A 45 5.61 16.69 4.21
N ASP A 46 5.98 16.89 5.48
CA ASP A 46 5.04 16.81 6.59
C ASP A 46 3.85 17.75 6.42
N VAL A 47 4.08 18.94 5.89
CA VAL A 47 3.03 19.93 5.65
C VAL A 47 1.97 19.41 4.66
N ILE A 48 2.42 18.68 3.65
CA ILE A 48 1.52 18.09 2.66
C ILE A 48 0.76 16.91 3.25
N ARG A 49 1.43 16.06 4.03
CA ARG A 49 0.79 14.94 4.70
C ARG A 49 -0.29 15.43 5.68
N ALA A 50 0.03 16.45 6.47
CA ALA A 50 -0.92 17.03 7.43
C ALA A 50 -2.13 17.67 6.73
N ALA A 51 -1.93 18.25 5.55
CA ALA A 51 -2.99 18.86 4.76
C ALA A 51 -3.88 17.86 4.04
N ASN A 52 -3.47 16.59 3.98
CA ASN A 52 -4.18 15.55 3.24
C ASN A 52 -4.45 14.32 4.11
N PRO A 53 -5.26 14.47 5.20
CA PRO A 53 -5.50 13.38 6.15
C PRO A 53 -6.35 12.24 5.58
N GLN A 54 -6.93 12.40 4.40
CA GLN A 54 -7.66 11.33 3.72
C GLN A 54 -6.75 10.19 3.26
N VAL A 55 -5.44 10.44 3.18
CA VAL A 55 -4.46 9.40 2.85
C VAL A 55 -3.93 8.80 4.16
N PRO A 56 -3.95 7.48 4.32
CA PRO A 56 -3.50 6.83 5.56
C PRO A 56 -1.98 6.75 5.65
N TRP A 57 -1.30 7.89 5.78
CA TRP A 57 0.16 8.00 5.79
C TRP A 57 0.84 7.11 6.82
N ARG A 58 0.32 7.08 8.04
CA ARG A 58 0.90 6.28 9.13
C ARG A 58 0.85 4.79 8.83
N LEU A 59 -0.28 4.32 8.30
CA LEU A 59 -0.44 2.91 7.95
C LEU A 59 0.54 2.50 6.86
N ILE A 60 0.67 3.32 5.83
CA ILE A 60 1.56 3.06 4.69
C ILE A 60 3.01 2.96 5.16
N ILE A 61 3.45 3.95 5.94
CA ILE A 61 4.84 4.01 6.42
C ILE A 61 5.12 2.89 7.42
N ALA A 62 4.17 2.59 8.31
CA ALA A 62 4.32 1.50 9.26
C ALA A 62 4.41 0.15 8.56
N THR A 63 3.61 -0.06 7.51
CA THR A 63 3.66 -1.28 6.70
C THR A 63 5.03 -1.43 6.04
N ARG A 64 5.52 -0.37 5.41
CA ARG A 64 6.85 -0.36 4.80
C ARG A 64 7.93 -0.70 5.83
N ASN A 65 7.88 -0.09 7.01
CA ASN A 65 8.89 -0.34 8.04
C ASN A 65 8.89 -1.79 8.51
N ARG A 66 7.71 -2.40 8.65
CA ARG A 66 7.61 -3.82 8.99
C ARG A 66 8.21 -4.70 7.90
N LEU A 67 7.95 -4.39 6.65
CA LEU A 67 8.42 -5.18 5.51
C LEU A 67 9.95 -5.13 5.37
N ILE A 68 10.57 -3.98 5.57
CA ILE A 68 12.03 -3.85 5.45
C ILE A 68 12.78 -4.41 6.65
N HIS A 69 12.15 -4.47 7.84
CA HIS A 69 12.79 -4.99 9.05
C HIS A 69 12.53 -6.49 9.28
N GLY A 70 11.68 -7.10 8.47
CA GLY A 70 11.44 -8.54 8.53
C GLY A 70 10.01 -8.90 8.12
N TYR A 71 9.89 -9.86 7.23
CA TYR A 71 8.58 -10.35 6.74
C TYR A 71 7.76 -11.00 7.85
N LEU A 72 8.41 -11.46 8.92
CA LEU A 72 7.74 -12.10 10.04
C LEU A 72 6.94 -11.13 10.91
N GLY A 73 7.06 -9.82 10.65
CA GLY A 73 6.37 -8.79 11.41
C GLY A 73 4.92 -8.56 11.00
N ILE A 74 4.48 -9.11 9.86
CA ILE A 74 3.11 -8.94 9.36
C ILE A 74 2.53 -10.31 9.05
N ASP A 75 1.39 -10.64 9.70
CA ASP A 75 0.67 -11.87 9.37
C ASP A 75 -0.12 -11.72 8.07
N ASN A 76 -0.51 -12.86 7.47
CA ASN A 76 -1.19 -12.87 6.19
C ASN A 76 -2.59 -12.23 6.25
N ASP A 77 -3.28 -12.35 7.37
CA ASP A 77 -4.61 -11.74 7.54
C ASP A 77 -4.50 -10.22 7.51
N THR A 78 -3.54 -9.66 8.23
CA THR A 78 -3.29 -8.22 8.24
C THR A 78 -2.87 -7.74 6.85
N LEU A 79 -1.97 -8.45 6.20
CA LEU A 79 -1.51 -8.11 4.86
C LEU A 79 -2.66 -8.11 3.86
N TRP A 80 -3.50 -9.15 3.89
CA TRP A 80 -4.65 -9.24 2.99
C TRP A 80 -5.67 -8.13 3.25
N SER A 81 -5.89 -7.78 4.52
CA SER A 81 -6.76 -6.66 4.89
C SER A 81 -6.26 -5.33 4.31
N ILE A 82 -4.95 -5.10 4.35
CA ILE A 82 -4.34 -3.91 3.74
C ILE A 82 -4.64 -3.88 2.24
N VAL A 83 -4.44 -5.00 1.55
CA VAL A 83 -4.63 -5.10 0.10
C VAL A 83 -6.09 -4.82 -0.30
N VAL A 84 -7.06 -5.44 0.38
CA VAL A 84 -8.47 -5.37 -0.05
C VAL A 84 -9.22 -4.18 0.52
N SER A 85 -8.79 -3.67 1.68
CA SER A 85 -9.52 -2.59 2.38
C SER A 85 -8.82 -1.25 2.26
N ASP A 86 -7.49 -1.22 2.45
CA ASP A 86 -6.76 0.04 2.57
C ASP A 86 -6.27 0.57 1.22
N ILE A 87 -5.81 -0.30 0.33
CA ILE A 87 -5.25 0.12 -0.97
C ILE A 87 -6.30 0.83 -1.86
N PRO A 88 -7.55 0.36 -1.99
CA PRO A 88 -8.55 1.10 -2.76
C PRO A 88 -8.80 2.51 -2.23
N GLY A 89 -8.89 2.66 -0.91
CA GLY A 89 -9.05 3.97 -0.28
C GLY A 89 -7.83 4.86 -0.47
N LEU A 90 -6.65 4.27 -0.43
CA LEU A 90 -5.39 4.96 -0.70
C LEU A 90 -5.39 5.56 -2.12
N ILE A 91 -5.77 4.80 -3.12
CA ILE A 91 -5.81 5.28 -4.49
C ILE A 91 -6.77 6.46 -4.61
N THR A 92 -7.96 6.35 -4.02
CA THR A 92 -8.94 7.44 -4.01
C THR A 92 -8.37 8.70 -3.37
N GLY A 93 -7.74 8.56 -2.20
CA GLY A 93 -7.12 9.68 -1.50
C GLY A 93 -5.99 10.33 -2.28
N LEU A 94 -5.15 9.52 -2.92
CA LEU A 94 -4.03 10.01 -3.72
C LEU A 94 -4.50 10.74 -4.99
N ARG A 95 -5.56 10.25 -5.63
CA ARG A 95 -6.15 10.92 -6.79
C ARG A 95 -6.72 12.27 -6.41
N THR A 96 -7.39 12.36 -5.26
CA THR A 96 -7.90 13.63 -4.74
C THR A 96 -6.78 14.63 -4.52
N LEU A 97 -5.66 14.18 -3.93
CA LEU A 97 -4.50 15.01 -3.70
C LEU A 97 -3.89 15.50 -5.02
N LYS A 98 -3.74 14.60 -6.01
CA LYS A 98 -3.20 14.94 -7.33
C LYS A 98 -4.09 15.96 -8.04
N ASP A 99 -5.40 15.78 -7.99
CA ASP A 99 -6.36 16.69 -8.65
C ASP A 99 -6.33 18.07 -7.99
N ALA A 100 -6.21 18.12 -6.65
CA ALA A 100 -6.11 19.37 -5.92
C ALA A 100 -4.80 20.12 -6.24
N ALA A 101 -3.72 19.40 -6.56
CA ALA A 101 -2.43 19.98 -6.88
C ALA A 101 -2.34 20.45 -8.35
N SER A 102 -3.25 19.99 -9.20
CA SER A 102 -3.31 20.44 -10.60
C SER A 102 -4.18 21.70 -10.72
#